data_2231ce98e63120231f82ffa4c16ba549
#
_entry.id   2231ce98e63120231f82ffa4c16ba549
#
_cell.length_a   1.000
_cell.length_b   1.000
_cell.length_c   1.000
_cell.angle_alpha   90.00
_cell.angle_beta   90.00
_cell.angle_gamma   90.00
#
_symmetry.space_group_name_H-M   'P 1'
#
loop_
_entity.id
_entity.type
_entity.pdbx_description
1 polymer ?
#
loop_
_entity_poly.entity_id
_entity_poly.type
_entity_poly.pdbx_seq_one_letter_code
_entity_poly.pdbx_strand_id
1 'polypeptide(L)'
;VTTRIGINGFGRIGRNYFRAALAQGADLEIVAVNDLTSPEALAHLFKYDSVGGRLKETIEVKDGNIVVNGNVVKVLAERDPANLPWGELGVDIVIESTGFFTKAADAQKHIAAGAKKVLISAPASDEDITIVMGVNHNLYDNAKHNIISNASCTTNCLGPLAKVVNDEFGIERGLMTTVHAYTADQNLQDGPHKDLRRARAAAINMVPTSTGAAKAIGLVLPELKGKLDGYAIRVPVPTGSATDLTVTVSRETTVEEVNAALKRAAESEELQGFLTYTDEPIVSSDIVGDPASSIFDSGLTKVIGNQVKVVSWYDNEWGYSNRLVDLTELVASKLG
;
A
#
# COMPACT_ATOMS: atom_id res chain seq x y z
N VAL A 1 6.91 -8.59 -24.67
CA VAL A 1 7.95 -9.12 -23.77
C VAL A 1 7.45 -8.93 -22.35
N THR A 2 7.36 -10.00 -21.58
CA THR A 2 6.91 -9.95 -20.17
C THR A 2 7.88 -9.12 -19.34
N THR A 3 7.38 -8.20 -18.53
CA THR A 3 8.19 -7.32 -17.67
C THR A 3 8.80 -8.11 -16.52
N ARG A 4 10.11 -7.96 -16.32
CA ARG A 4 10.88 -8.71 -15.33
C ARG A 4 11.06 -7.91 -14.04
N ILE A 5 10.69 -8.52 -12.92
CA ILE A 5 10.58 -7.88 -11.60
C ILE A 5 11.62 -8.46 -10.64
N GLY A 6 12.33 -7.56 -9.96
CA GLY A 6 13.11 -7.88 -8.77
C GLY A 6 12.43 -7.32 -7.51
N ILE A 7 12.42 -8.09 -6.43
CA ILE A 7 11.87 -7.65 -5.14
C ILE A 7 13.02 -7.50 -4.15
N ASN A 8 13.23 -6.28 -3.65
CA ASN A 8 14.16 -6.03 -2.57
C ASN A 8 13.41 -5.93 -1.23
N GLY A 9 13.65 -6.90 -0.35
CA GLY A 9 12.89 -7.11 0.88
C GLY A 9 11.70 -8.06 0.67
N PHE A 10 11.85 -9.29 1.13
CA PHE A 10 10.81 -10.34 1.03
C PHE A 10 10.09 -10.54 2.37
N GLY A 11 9.76 -9.39 3.01
CA GLY A 11 8.93 -9.28 4.20
C GLY A 11 7.43 -9.41 3.89
N ARG A 12 6.58 -8.89 4.79
CA ARG A 12 5.11 -8.94 4.61
C ARG A 12 4.67 -8.40 3.24
N ILE A 13 5.09 -7.19 2.88
CA ILE A 13 4.65 -6.56 1.63
C ILE A 13 5.28 -7.21 0.40
N GLY A 14 6.57 -7.53 0.42
CA GLY A 14 7.21 -8.23 -0.70
C GLY A 14 6.56 -9.58 -1.01
N ARG A 15 6.24 -10.37 0.03
CA ARG A 15 5.53 -11.65 -0.14
C ARG A 15 4.07 -11.45 -0.57
N ASN A 16 3.35 -10.51 0.01
CA ASN A 16 1.97 -10.21 -0.39
C ASN A 16 1.89 -9.63 -1.81
N TYR A 17 2.86 -8.84 -2.22
CA TYR A 17 2.97 -8.38 -3.61
C TYR A 17 3.08 -9.58 -4.58
N PHE A 18 3.96 -10.53 -4.30
CA PHE A 18 4.09 -11.73 -5.13
C PHE A 18 2.81 -12.56 -5.14
N ARG A 19 2.18 -12.76 -3.97
CA ARG A 19 0.87 -13.44 -3.87
C ARG A 19 -0.22 -12.72 -4.66
N ALA A 20 -0.26 -11.38 -4.60
CA ALA A 20 -1.22 -10.59 -5.34
C ALA A 20 -1.00 -10.68 -6.86
N ALA A 21 0.25 -10.63 -7.31
CA ALA A 21 0.59 -10.82 -8.72
C ALA A 21 0.14 -12.20 -9.25
N LEU A 22 0.34 -13.27 -8.46
CA LEU A 22 -0.17 -14.60 -8.78
C LEU A 22 -1.70 -14.64 -8.81
N ALA A 23 -2.36 -14.06 -7.82
CA ALA A 23 -3.81 -14.06 -7.70
C ALA A 23 -4.51 -13.26 -8.82
N GLN A 24 -3.90 -12.17 -9.25
CA GLN A 24 -4.40 -11.36 -10.37
C GLN A 24 -4.09 -11.99 -11.75
N GLY A 25 -3.15 -12.94 -11.81
CA GLY A 25 -2.64 -13.43 -13.10
C GLY A 25 -1.91 -12.34 -13.88
N ALA A 26 -1.20 -11.44 -13.16
CA ALA A 26 -0.51 -10.30 -13.74
C ALA A 26 0.58 -10.76 -14.74
N ASP A 27 0.71 -10.05 -15.87
CA ASP A 27 1.75 -10.32 -16.88
C ASP A 27 3.11 -9.79 -16.44
N LEU A 28 3.57 -10.29 -15.28
CA LEU A 28 4.82 -9.90 -14.63
C LEU A 28 5.62 -11.18 -14.31
N GLU A 29 6.90 -11.16 -14.62
CA GLU A 29 7.82 -12.27 -14.28
C GLU A 29 8.69 -11.87 -13.07
N ILE A 30 8.41 -12.44 -11.90
CA ILE A 30 9.24 -12.21 -10.70
C ILE A 30 10.46 -13.13 -10.81
N VAL A 31 11.62 -12.55 -11.09
CA VAL A 31 12.85 -13.29 -11.40
C VAL A 31 13.81 -13.42 -10.22
N ALA A 32 13.72 -12.52 -9.26
CA ALA A 32 14.58 -12.54 -8.08
C ALA A 32 13.94 -11.85 -6.89
N VAL A 33 14.29 -12.35 -5.71
CA VAL A 33 14.03 -11.71 -4.41
C VAL A 33 15.33 -11.56 -3.66
N ASN A 34 15.50 -10.43 -2.99
CA ASN A 34 16.66 -10.16 -2.15
C ASN A 34 16.21 -10.02 -0.70
N ASP A 35 16.75 -10.85 0.18
CA ASP A 35 16.54 -10.79 1.62
C ASP A 35 17.74 -11.42 2.34
N LEU A 36 17.95 -11.06 3.61
CA LEU A 36 19.09 -11.55 4.37
C LEU A 36 18.83 -12.89 5.09
N THR A 37 17.66 -13.46 4.88
CA THR A 37 17.20 -14.72 5.47
C THR A 37 17.46 -15.88 4.49
N SER A 38 17.53 -17.12 5.00
CA SER A 38 17.76 -18.30 4.16
C SER A 38 16.61 -18.56 3.16
N PRO A 39 16.89 -19.13 1.99
CA PRO A 39 15.88 -19.51 1.02
C PRO A 39 14.76 -20.40 1.60
N GLU A 40 15.11 -21.31 2.50
CA GLU A 40 14.16 -22.22 3.15
C GLU A 40 13.16 -21.44 4.02
N ALA A 41 13.65 -20.49 4.82
CA ALA A 41 12.79 -19.65 5.66
C ALA A 41 11.90 -18.74 4.82
N LEU A 42 12.44 -18.15 3.76
CA LEU A 42 11.68 -17.30 2.83
C LEU A 42 10.59 -18.11 2.11
N ALA A 43 10.90 -19.29 1.59
CA ALA A 43 9.94 -20.17 0.94
C ALA A 43 8.84 -20.63 1.90
N HIS A 44 9.21 -20.97 3.15
CA HIS A 44 8.25 -21.35 4.18
C HIS A 44 7.26 -20.23 4.49
N LEU A 45 7.76 -19.01 4.74
CA LEU A 45 6.93 -17.83 5.02
C LEU A 45 6.13 -17.34 3.81
N PHE A 46 6.58 -17.64 2.59
CA PHE A 46 5.83 -17.37 1.38
C PHE A 46 4.67 -18.35 1.21
N LYS A 47 4.90 -19.62 1.54
CA LYS A 47 3.90 -20.68 1.45
C LYS A 47 2.83 -20.60 2.54
N TYR A 48 3.24 -20.31 3.76
CA TYR A 48 2.34 -20.27 4.93
C TYR A 48 2.29 -18.87 5.51
N ASP A 49 1.09 -18.35 5.61
CA ASP A 49 0.84 -17.01 6.13
C ASP A 49 -0.31 -17.05 7.15
N SER A 50 -0.08 -16.47 8.34
CA SER A 50 -1.07 -16.48 9.41
C SER A 50 -2.34 -15.71 9.09
N VAL A 51 -2.26 -14.74 8.19
CA VAL A 51 -3.39 -13.91 7.73
C VAL A 51 -3.94 -14.42 6.41
N GLY A 52 -3.07 -14.54 5.39
CA GLY A 52 -3.45 -14.93 4.03
C GLY A 52 -3.60 -16.43 3.81
N GLY A 53 -3.30 -17.24 4.83
CA GLY A 53 -3.40 -18.69 4.74
C GLY A 53 -2.33 -19.34 3.85
N ARG A 54 -2.53 -20.62 3.57
CA ARG A 54 -1.61 -21.40 2.74
C ARG A 54 -1.77 -21.05 1.26
N LEU A 55 -0.65 -20.73 0.62
CA LEU A 55 -0.59 -20.53 -0.83
C LEU A 55 -0.88 -21.84 -1.57
N LYS A 56 -1.67 -21.78 -2.64
CA LYS A 56 -2.09 -22.97 -3.42
C LYS A 56 -1.01 -23.44 -4.38
N GLU A 57 -0.15 -22.54 -4.80
CA GLU A 57 0.96 -22.76 -5.70
C GLU A 57 1.97 -23.74 -5.12
N THR A 58 2.68 -24.45 -6.00
CA THR A 58 3.81 -25.29 -5.57
C THR A 58 5.00 -24.41 -5.25
N ILE A 59 5.52 -24.55 -4.03
CA ILE A 59 6.68 -23.81 -3.55
C ILE A 59 7.74 -24.81 -3.12
N GLU A 60 8.89 -24.75 -3.76
CA GLU A 60 10.04 -25.62 -3.48
C GLU A 60 11.31 -24.77 -3.32
N VAL A 61 12.31 -25.32 -2.65
CA VAL A 61 13.68 -24.77 -2.63
C VAL A 61 14.58 -25.71 -3.42
N LYS A 62 15.28 -25.18 -4.42
CA LYS A 62 16.21 -25.92 -5.23
C LYS A 62 17.45 -25.08 -5.56
N ASP A 63 18.61 -25.65 -5.31
CA ASP A 63 19.90 -24.99 -5.58
C ASP A 63 20.01 -23.59 -4.95
N GLY A 64 19.47 -23.42 -3.72
CA GLY A 64 19.48 -22.13 -3.01
C GLY A 64 18.49 -21.08 -3.54
N ASN A 65 17.59 -21.46 -4.44
CA ASN A 65 16.57 -20.56 -5.00
C ASN A 65 15.16 -21.08 -4.65
N ILE A 66 14.17 -20.20 -4.75
CA ILE A 66 12.76 -20.55 -4.61
C ILE A 66 12.22 -20.92 -6.00
N VAL A 67 11.47 -22.04 -6.08
CA VAL A 67 10.79 -22.45 -7.32
C VAL A 67 9.28 -22.34 -7.07
N VAL A 68 8.61 -21.52 -7.87
CA VAL A 68 7.17 -21.26 -7.79
C VAL A 68 6.51 -21.80 -9.07
N ASN A 69 5.65 -22.80 -8.95
CA ASN A 69 5.01 -23.45 -10.11
C ASN A 69 6.00 -23.87 -11.20
N GLY A 70 7.19 -24.33 -10.81
CA GLY A 70 8.27 -24.73 -11.73
C GLY A 70 9.16 -23.58 -12.22
N ASN A 71 8.83 -22.32 -11.95
CA ASN A 71 9.64 -21.17 -12.32
C ASN A 71 10.65 -20.83 -11.22
N VAL A 72 11.90 -20.66 -11.61
CA VAL A 72 12.99 -20.33 -10.66
C VAL A 72 12.98 -18.85 -10.35
N VAL A 73 12.91 -18.52 -9.08
CA VAL A 73 13.08 -17.18 -8.51
C VAL A 73 14.42 -17.17 -7.78
N LYS A 74 15.37 -16.37 -8.27
CA LYS A 74 16.68 -16.24 -7.64
C LYS A 74 16.56 -15.67 -6.25
N VAL A 75 17.25 -16.26 -5.27
CA VAL A 75 17.33 -15.71 -3.91
C VAL A 75 18.72 -15.07 -3.76
N LEU A 76 18.71 -13.78 -3.47
CA LEU A 76 19.90 -12.96 -3.23
C LEU A 76 19.96 -12.58 -1.76
N ALA A 77 21.14 -12.29 -1.25
CA ALA A 77 21.36 -11.91 0.16
C ALA A 77 22.33 -10.72 0.25
N GLU A 78 22.04 -9.64 -0.49
CA GLU A 78 22.88 -8.45 -0.61
C GLU A 78 22.30 -7.31 0.24
N ARG A 79 23.17 -6.69 1.06
CA ARG A 79 22.78 -5.56 1.91
C ARG A 79 22.74 -4.23 1.17
N ASP A 80 23.70 -4.00 0.27
CA ASP A 80 23.76 -2.76 -0.50
C ASP A 80 23.09 -2.95 -1.86
N PRO A 81 22.00 -2.23 -2.15
CA PRO A 81 21.32 -2.33 -3.43
C PRO A 81 22.20 -2.09 -4.65
N ALA A 82 23.28 -1.33 -4.50
CA ALA A 82 24.23 -1.06 -5.59
C ALA A 82 24.93 -2.33 -6.11
N ASN A 83 25.03 -3.37 -5.30
CA ASN A 83 25.68 -4.64 -5.65
C ASN A 83 24.70 -5.70 -6.16
N LEU A 84 23.41 -5.39 -6.25
CA LEU A 84 22.43 -6.33 -6.77
C LEU A 84 22.57 -6.49 -8.28
N PRO A 85 22.55 -7.73 -8.82
CA PRO A 85 22.83 -7.99 -10.24
C PRO A 85 21.59 -7.77 -11.12
N TRP A 86 20.87 -6.65 -10.94
CA TRP A 86 19.61 -6.39 -11.69
C TRP A 86 19.83 -6.36 -13.20
N GLY A 87 20.93 -5.75 -13.67
CA GLY A 87 21.23 -5.73 -15.09
C GLY A 87 21.51 -7.13 -15.68
N GLU A 88 22.25 -7.97 -14.96
CA GLU A 88 22.55 -9.34 -15.39
C GLU A 88 21.30 -10.22 -15.42
N LEU A 89 20.37 -10.00 -14.48
CA LEU A 89 19.11 -10.71 -14.40
C LEU A 89 18.04 -10.14 -15.35
N GLY A 90 18.34 -9.04 -16.04
CA GLY A 90 17.41 -8.37 -16.93
C GLY A 90 16.19 -7.82 -16.22
N VAL A 91 16.34 -7.36 -14.99
CA VAL A 91 15.24 -6.77 -14.21
C VAL A 91 14.87 -5.40 -14.76
N ASP A 92 13.63 -5.23 -15.12
CA ASP A 92 13.07 -3.96 -15.58
C ASP A 92 12.64 -3.07 -14.42
N ILE A 93 11.89 -3.64 -13.47
CA ILE A 93 11.33 -2.91 -12.33
C ILE A 93 11.74 -3.59 -11.04
N VAL A 94 12.21 -2.76 -10.09
CA VAL A 94 12.46 -3.20 -8.72
C VAL A 94 11.33 -2.75 -7.81
N ILE A 95 10.80 -3.67 -7.02
CA ILE A 95 9.89 -3.39 -5.90
C ILE A 95 10.76 -3.24 -4.65
N GLU A 96 10.90 -2.02 -4.15
CA GLU A 96 11.66 -1.72 -2.94
C GLU A 96 10.75 -1.84 -1.72
N SER A 97 10.86 -2.96 -1.02
CA SER A 97 9.98 -3.33 0.11
C SER A 97 10.71 -3.57 1.43
N THR A 98 11.96 -3.10 1.55
CA THR A 98 12.73 -3.25 2.80
C THR A 98 12.28 -2.26 3.88
N GLY A 99 11.71 -1.13 3.50
CA GLY A 99 11.42 0.00 4.38
C GLY A 99 12.65 0.85 4.73
N PHE A 100 13.85 0.49 4.26
CA PHE A 100 15.09 1.21 4.55
C PHE A 100 15.49 2.21 3.45
N PHE A 101 15.26 1.88 2.19
CA PHE A 101 15.69 2.67 1.03
C PHE A 101 14.52 3.49 0.47
N THR A 102 13.97 4.38 1.30
CA THR A 102 12.79 5.21 0.97
C THR A 102 13.15 6.60 0.46
N LYS A 103 14.43 6.99 0.53
CA LYS A 103 14.92 8.21 -0.11
C LYS A 103 15.30 7.94 -1.56
N ALA A 104 15.00 8.89 -2.44
CA ALA A 104 15.33 8.77 -3.87
C ALA A 104 16.81 8.43 -4.10
N ALA A 105 17.73 9.08 -3.37
CA ALA A 105 19.18 8.84 -3.49
C ALA A 105 19.56 7.37 -3.17
N ASP A 106 18.88 6.75 -2.21
CA ASP A 106 19.12 5.35 -1.86
C ASP A 106 18.47 4.40 -2.88
N ALA A 107 17.27 4.71 -3.33
CA ALA A 107 16.56 3.95 -4.36
C ALA A 107 17.25 4.02 -5.73
N GLN A 108 17.97 5.12 -6.02
CA GLN A 108 18.76 5.30 -7.23
C GLN A 108 19.85 4.23 -7.39
N LYS A 109 20.30 3.59 -6.31
CA LYS A 109 21.23 2.47 -6.36
C LYS A 109 20.70 1.29 -7.17
N HIS A 110 19.40 1.05 -7.16
CA HIS A 110 18.77 0.01 -7.99
C HIS A 110 18.87 0.34 -9.49
N ILE A 111 18.70 1.63 -9.84
CA ILE A 111 18.86 2.08 -11.22
C ILE A 111 20.32 1.92 -11.66
N ALA A 112 21.27 2.32 -10.82
CA ALA A 112 22.71 2.13 -11.08
C ALA A 112 23.08 0.66 -11.21
N ALA A 113 22.40 -0.24 -10.53
CA ALA A 113 22.56 -1.70 -10.61
C ALA A 113 21.89 -2.32 -11.85
N GLY A 114 21.19 -1.54 -12.67
CA GLY A 114 20.68 -1.96 -13.97
C GLY A 114 19.16 -2.04 -14.10
N ALA A 115 18.39 -1.74 -13.06
CA ALA A 115 16.93 -1.62 -13.17
C ALA A 115 16.52 -0.36 -13.94
N LYS A 116 15.40 -0.39 -14.62
CA LYS A 116 14.86 0.78 -15.35
C LYS A 116 13.99 1.66 -14.44
N LYS A 117 13.25 1.06 -13.53
CA LYS A 117 12.31 1.73 -12.61
C LYS A 117 12.40 1.14 -11.21
N VAL A 118 12.08 1.96 -10.22
CA VAL A 118 11.95 1.54 -8.82
C VAL A 118 10.58 1.97 -8.30
N LEU A 119 9.82 1.02 -7.76
CA LEU A 119 8.58 1.27 -7.04
C LEU A 119 8.84 1.07 -5.54
N ILE A 120 8.73 2.15 -4.77
CA ILE A 120 8.92 2.12 -3.31
C ILE A 120 7.57 1.83 -2.66
N SER A 121 7.48 0.74 -1.90
CA SER A 121 6.27 0.32 -1.19
C SER A 121 6.11 1.00 0.18
N ALA A 122 6.40 2.28 0.24
CA ALA A 122 6.31 3.13 1.42
C ALA A 122 6.25 4.61 1.01
N PRO A 123 5.84 5.52 1.91
CA PRO A 123 6.09 6.94 1.72
C PRO A 123 7.58 7.19 1.49
N ALA A 124 7.92 8.01 0.49
CA ALA A 124 9.28 8.28 0.08
C ALA A 124 9.67 9.74 0.32
N SER A 125 10.94 10.06 0.07
CA SER A 125 11.47 11.42 0.09
C SER A 125 12.26 11.67 -1.21
N ASP A 126 12.00 12.83 -1.81
CA ASP A 126 12.67 13.28 -3.04
C ASP A 126 12.43 12.35 -4.25
N GLU A 127 11.39 11.51 -4.18
CA GLU A 127 10.94 10.67 -5.29
C GLU A 127 10.44 11.50 -6.47
N ASP A 128 10.49 10.92 -7.67
CA ASP A 128 10.03 11.62 -8.87
C ASP A 128 8.50 11.87 -8.83
N ILE A 129 7.75 10.92 -8.29
CA ILE A 129 6.30 11.02 -8.09
C ILE A 129 5.81 10.05 -7.02
N THR A 130 4.81 10.47 -6.27
CA THR A 130 3.98 9.59 -5.43
C THR A 130 2.65 9.34 -6.15
N ILE A 131 2.28 8.08 -6.34
CA ILE A 131 1.06 7.69 -7.04
C ILE A 131 0.13 6.91 -6.12
N VAL A 132 -1.14 7.31 -6.14
CA VAL A 132 -2.27 6.55 -5.63
C VAL A 132 -3.19 6.20 -6.79
N MET A 133 -3.35 4.90 -7.05
CA MET A 133 -4.21 4.41 -8.14
C MET A 133 -5.66 4.87 -7.93
N GLY A 134 -6.30 5.32 -9.00
CA GLY A 134 -7.62 5.95 -8.97
C GLY A 134 -7.62 7.44 -8.62
N VAL A 135 -6.49 8.00 -8.16
CA VAL A 135 -6.40 9.42 -7.77
C VAL A 135 -5.56 10.22 -8.75
N ASN A 136 -4.28 9.87 -8.91
CA ASN A 136 -3.35 10.63 -9.76
C ASN A 136 -2.47 9.74 -10.67
N HIS A 137 -2.84 8.49 -10.88
CA HIS A 137 -2.05 7.56 -11.70
C HIS A 137 -1.92 7.99 -13.16
N ASN A 138 -2.85 8.80 -13.66
CA ASN A 138 -2.81 9.42 -14.98
C ASN A 138 -1.66 10.43 -15.17
N LEU A 139 -1.05 10.89 -14.07
CA LEU A 139 0.10 11.79 -14.11
C LEU A 139 1.43 11.07 -14.34
N TYR A 140 1.43 9.73 -14.35
CA TYR A 140 2.64 8.98 -14.61
C TYR A 140 3.21 9.24 -16.02
N ASP A 141 4.45 9.68 -16.06
CA ASP A 141 5.22 9.94 -17.28
C ASP A 141 6.49 9.08 -17.28
N ASN A 142 6.55 8.11 -18.19
CA ASN A 142 7.67 7.16 -18.26
C ASN A 142 9.03 7.82 -18.49
N ALA A 143 9.05 8.96 -19.20
CA ALA A 143 10.31 9.66 -19.51
C ALA A 143 10.88 10.43 -18.30
N LYS A 144 10.01 10.79 -17.33
CA LYS A 144 10.37 11.64 -16.20
C LYS A 144 10.46 10.89 -14.87
N HIS A 145 9.65 9.84 -14.70
CA HIS A 145 9.49 9.19 -13.42
C HIS A 145 10.17 7.81 -13.40
N ASN A 146 11.26 7.71 -12.68
CA ASN A 146 12.05 6.48 -12.52
C ASN A 146 11.95 5.92 -11.09
N ILE A 147 11.81 6.80 -10.10
CA ILE A 147 11.66 6.44 -8.68
C ILE A 147 10.26 6.88 -8.25
N ILE A 148 9.40 5.92 -8.00
CA ILE A 148 7.97 6.11 -7.81
C ILE A 148 7.57 5.56 -6.45
N SER A 149 6.88 6.35 -5.63
CA SER A 149 6.30 5.87 -4.38
C SER A 149 4.83 5.47 -4.59
N ASN A 150 4.45 4.31 -4.06
CA ASN A 150 3.04 3.89 -3.96
C ASN A 150 2.35 4.44 -2.70
N ALA A 151 2.93 5.42 -2.03
CA ALA A 151 2.47 5.99 -0.77
C ALA A 151 2.33 4.93 0.36
N SER A 152 1.51 5.20 1.36
CA SER A 152 1.16 4.24 2.42
C SER A 152 -0.18 3.55 2.14
N CYS A 153 -0.46 2.44 2.83
CA CYS A 153 -1.76 1.78 2.79
C CYS A 153 -2.89 2.72 3.24
N THR A 154 -2.65 3.54 4.26
CA THR A 154 -3.61 4.53 4.75
C THR A 154 -3.86 5.63 3.72
N THR A 155 -2.84 6.13 3.04
CA THR A 155 -3.00 7.13 1.96
C THR A 155 -3.76 6.54 0.77
N ASN A 156 -3.57 5.28 0.44
CA ASN A 156 -4.32 4.59 -0.60
C ASN A 156 -5.82 4.46 -0.25
N CYS A 157 -6.15 4.27 1.04
CA CYS A 157 -7.54 4.28 1.50
C CYS A 157 -8.12 5.71 1.52
N LEU A 158 -7.39 6.66 2.09
CA LEU A 158 -7.83 8.04 2.26
C LEU A 158 -7.94 8.79 0.93
N GLY A 159 -7.06 8.53 -0.02
CA GLY A 159 -6.99 9.24 -1.30
C GLY A 159 -8.29 9.23 -2.09
N PRO A 160 -8.84 8.07 -2.47
CA PRO A 160 -10.12 7.98 -3.16
C PRO A 160 -11.27 8.60 -2.36
N LEU A 161 -11.31 8.36 -1.05
CA LEU A 161 -12.33 8.93 -0.16
C LEU A 161 -12.29 10.44 -0.12
N ALA A 162 -11.11 11.03 0.10
CA ALA A 162 -10.91 12.48 0.15
C ALA A 162 -11.16 13.13 -1.22
N LYS A 163 -10.77 12.47 -2.32
CA LYS A 163 -11.03 12.94 -3.68
C LYS A 163 -12.52 13.16 -3.92
N VAL A 164 -13.34 12.15 -3.64
CA VAL A 164 -14.79 12.25 -3.87
C VAL A 164 -15.43 13.32 -3.00
N VAL A 165 -15.09 13.35 -1.70
CA VAL A 165 -15.63 14.37 -0.79
C VAL A 165 -15.21 15.77 -1.20
N ASN A 166 -13.97 15.95 -1.66
CA ASN A 166 -13.48 17.23 -2.14
C ASN A 166 -14.16 17.67 -3.45
N ASP A 167 -14.26 16.77 -4.42
CA ASP A 167 -14.83 17.08 -5.74
C ASP A 167 -16.32 17.44 -5.63
N GLU A 168 -17.07 16.78 -4.76
CA GLU A 168 -18.52 16.97 -4.61
C GLU A 168 -18.88 18.12 -3.63
N PHE A 169 -18.11 18.29 -2.57
CA PHE A 169 -18.49 19.18 -1.46
C PHE A 169 -17.45 20.26 -1.13
N GLY A 170 -16.21 20.13 -1.61
CA GLY A 170 -15.12 21.06 -1.37
C GLY A 170 -14.60 21.00 0.08
N ILE A 171 -13.51 20.29 0.30
CA ILE A 171 -12.87 20.20 1.62
C ILE A 171 -12.15 21.51 1.95
N GLU A 172 -12.53 22.16 3.04
CA GLU A 172 -11.83 23.32 3.60
C GLU A 172 -10.70 22.90 4.53
N ARG A 173 -10.99 21.95 5.42
CA ARG A 173 -10.04 21.38 6.40
C ARG A 173 -10.59 20.11 7.01
N GLY A 174 -9.73 19.30 7.57
CA GLY A 174 -10.16 18.07 8.24
C GLY A 174 -9.09 17.37 9.05
N LEU A 175 -9.56 16.45 9.88
CA LEU A 175 -8.73 15.58 10.69
C LEU A 175 -9.07 14.13 10.41
N MET A 176 -8.05 13.29 10.36
CA MET A 176 -8.16 11.86 10.12
C MET A 176 -7.59 11.08 11.30
N THR A 177 -8.29 10.03 11.69
CA THR A 177 -7.75 8.99 12.56
C THR A 177 -7.81 7.66 11.81
N THR A 178 -6.67 6.99 11.64
CA THR A 178 -6.71 5.61 11.20
C THR A 178 -6.66 4.67 12.41
N VAL A 179 -7.70 3.85 12.56
CA VAL A 179 -7.70 2.72 13.48
C VAL A 179 -7.06 1.56 12.73
N HIS A 180 -5.82 1.25 13.09
CA HIS A 180 -4.94 0.46 12.24
C HIS A 180 -4.53 -0.84 12.92
N ALA A 181 -4.45 -1.92 12.17
CA ALA A 181 -3.85 -3.16 12.62
C ALA A 181 -2.41 -2.95 13.09
N TYR A 182 -1.92 -3.78 14.00
CA TYR A 182 -0.50 -3.77 14.36
C TYR A 182 0.36 -4.21 13.16
N THR A 183 1.59 -3.72 13.10
CA THR A 183 2.56 -4.09 12.08
C THR A 183 3.91 -4.45 12.71
N ALA A 184 4.82 -5.03 11.91
CA ALA A 184 6.11 -5.51 12.37
C ALA A 184 7.05 -4.42 12.93
N ASP A 185 6.71 -3.14 12.77
CA ASP A 185 7.42 -2.02 13.39
C ASP A 185 7.07 -1.79 14.87
N GLN A 186 6.07 -2.50 15.39
CA GLN A 186 5.72 -2.48 16.81
C GLN A 186 6.39 -3.64 17.53
N ASN A 187 6.74 -3.42 18.81
CA ASN A 187 7.27 -4.49 19.64
C ASN A 187 6.17 -5.50 20.02
N LEU A 188 6.51 -6.78 20.00
CA LEU A 188 5.64 -7.83 20.48
C LEU A 188 5.42 -7.71 22.01
N GLN A 189 6.49 -7.44 22.75
CA GLN A 189 6.49 -7.14 24.18
C GLN A 189 7.21 -5.82 24.44
N ASP A 190 7.04 -5.26 25.64
CA ASP A 190 7.70 -4.01 26.02
C ASP A 190 9.21 -4.08 25.80
N GLY A 191 9.75 -3.16 25.02
CA GLY A 191 11.15 -3.12 24.66
C GLY A 191 11.55 -1.82 23.97
N PRO A 192 12.83 -1.56 23.74
CA PRO A 192 13.31 -0.30 23.14
C PRO A 192 12.71 -0.04 21.75
N HIS A 193 12.25 1.19 21.54
CA HIS A 193 11.77 1.70 20.27
C HIS A 193 11.90 3.23 20.25
N LYS A 194 12.11 3.84 19.08
CA LYS A 194 12.22 5.30 18.94
C LYS A 194 10.92 6.02 19.33
N ASP A 195 9.77 5.45 18.98
CA ASP A 195 8.46 5.87 19.46
C ASP A 195 8.14 5.07 20.74
N LEU A 196 8.07 5.74 21.87
CA LEU A 196 7.84 5.09 23.16
C LEU A 196 6.47 4.44 23.28
N ARG A 197 5.49 4.81 22.48
CA ARG A 197 4.20 4.14 22.41
C ARG A 197 4.29 2.82 21.62
N ARG A 198 5.03 2.80 20.49
CA ARG A 198 5.32 1.55 19.75
C ARG A 198 6.28 0.61 20.50
N ALA A 199 6.92 1.09 21.54
CA ALA A 199 7.75 0.30 22.45
C ALA A 199 6.93 -0.70 23.29
N ARG A 200 5.62 -0.54 23.35
CA ARG A 200 4.71 -1.35 24.18
C ARG A 200 4.14 -2.53 23.40
N ALA A 201 3.75 -3.57 24.14
CA ALA A 201 3.22 -4.82 23.60
C ALA A 201 2.04 -4.61 22.65
N ALA A 202 2.22 -4.99 21.39
CA ALA A 202 1.26 -4.71 20.31
C ALA A 202 -0.08 -5.46 20.46
N ALA A 203 -0.04 -6.70 20.96
CA ALA A 203 -1.21 -7.59 20.96
C ALA A 203 -2.21 -7.33 22.09
N ILE A 204 -1.88 -6.44 23.04
CA ILE A 204 -2.72 -6.18 24.23
C ILE A 204 -2.98 -4.68 24.47
N ASN A 205 -2.51 -3.80 23.58
CA ASN A 205 -2.65 -2.36 23.74
C ASN A 205 -3.28 -1.71 22.51
N MET A 206 -4.05 -0.66 22.74
CA MET A 206 -4.31 0.37 21.75
C MET A 206 -3.16 1.38 21.81
N VAL A 207 -2.45 1.57 20.69
CA VAL A 207 -1.22 2.35 20.63
C VAL A 207 -1.42 3.57 19.71
N PRO A 208 -1.66 4.78 20.28
CA PRO A 208 -1.64 6.00 19.48
C PRO A 208 -0.22 6.27 18.96
N THR A 209 -0.12 6.67 17.70
CA THR A 209 1.17 6.97 17.09
C THR A 209 1.00 7.93 15.93
N SER A 210 2.07 8.58 15.51
CA SER A 210 2.06 9.47 14.36
C SER A 210 1.85 8.72 13.05
N THR A 211 1.26 9.40 12.07
CA THR A 211 1.22 8.98 10.67
C THR A 211 1.34 10.20 9.77
N GLY A 212 2.09 10.08 8.69
CA GLY A 212 2.17 11.09 7.65
C GLY A 212 1.07 10.96 6.57
N ALA A 213 0.18 9.98 6.69
CA ALA A 213 -0.76 9.62 5.63
C ALA A 213 -1.70 10.75 5.23
N ALA A 214 -2.23 11.52 6.18
CA ALA A 214 -3.11 12.64 5.90
C ALA A 214 -2.39 13.80 5.20
N LYS A 215 -1.16 14.10 5.62
CA LYS A 215 -0.33 15.13 4.97
C LYS A 215 0.11 14.72 3.58
N ALA A 216 0.36 13.42 3.37
CA ALA A 216 0.75 12.86 2.08
C ALA A 216 -0.36 12.99 1.01
N ILE A 217 -1.61 13.20 1.40
CA ILE A 217 -2.70 13.49 0.45
C ILE A 217 -2.37 14.70 -0.42
N GLY A 218 -1.71 15.71 0.12
CA GLY A 218 -1.27 16.88 -0.66
C GLY A 218 -0.27 16.58 -1.77
N LEU A 219 0.34 15.41 -1.81
CA LEU A 219 1.21 14.95 -2.89
C LEU A 219 0.42 14.43 -4.10
N VAL A 220 -0.76 13.86 -3.86
CA VAL A 220 -1.59 13.22 -4.88
C VAL A 220 -2.84 14.05 -5.22
N LEU A 221 -3.27 14.92 -4.31
CA LEU A 221 -4.33 15.93 -4.47
C LEU A 221 -3.79 17.27 -3.98
N PRO A 222 -3.07 18.02 -4.86
CA PRO A 222 -2.37 19.26 -4.46
C PRO A 222 -3.27 20.33 -3.85
N GLU A 223 -4.54 20.37 -4.24
CA GLU A 223 -5.56 21.28 -3.71
C GLU A 223 -5.89 21.03 -2.21
N LEU A 224 -5.56 19.85 -1.70
CA LEU A 224 -5.73 19.49 -0.29
C LEU A 224 -4.46 19.68 0.55
N LYS A 225 -3.38 20.21 -0.06
CA LYS A 225 -2.13 20.44 0.65
C LYS A 225 -2.35 21.39 1.85
N GLY A 226 -1.97 20.90 3.04
CA GLY A 226 -2.09 21.67 4.29
C GLY A 226 -3.49 21.71 4.90
N LYS A 227 -4.49 21.06 4.27
CA LYS A 227 -5.87 21.04 4.77
C LYS A 227 -6.17 19.83 5.66
N LEU A 228 -5.40 18.76 5.57
CA LEU A 228 -5.61 17.53 6.33
C LEU A 228 -4.42 17.21 7.23
N ASP A 229 -4.71 16.76 8.44
CA ASP A 229 -3.75 16.19 9.39
C ASP A 229 -4.41 15.03 10.15
N GLY A 230 -3.64 14.30 10.95
CA GLY A 230 -4.18 13.19 11.70
C GLY A 230 -3.13 12.33 12.39
N TYR A 231 -3.59 11.25 12.99
CA TYR A 231 -2.75 10.26 13.66
C TYR A 231 -3.35 8.85 13.52
N ALA A 232 -2.59 7.86 13.96
CA ALA A 232 -3.01 6.47 13.99
C ALA A 232 -3.28 6.00 15.42
N ILE A 233 -4.22 5.08 15.57
CA ILE A 233 -4.38 4.24 16.77
C ILE A 233 -4.20 2.79 16.31
N ARG A 234 -3.07 2.18 16.69
CA ARG A 234 -2.82 0.77 16.42
C ARG A 234 -3.61 -0.09 17.41
N VAL A 235 -4.28 -1.11 16.89
CA VAL A 235 -5.18 -1.99 17.68
C VAL A 235 -4.75 -3.45 17.56
N PRO A 236 -5.15 -4.33 18.51
CA PRO A 236 -4.71 -5.74 18.56
C PRO A 236 -5.40 -6.63 17.49
N VAL A 237 -5.26 -6.31 16.24
CA VAL A 237 -5.68 -7.15 15.10
C VAL A 237 -4.53 -7.27 14.10
N PRO A 238 -4.35 -8.43 13.44
CA PRO A 238 -3.21 -8.66 12.56
C PRO A 238 -3.31 -7.96 11.21
N THR A 239 -4.52 -7.71 10.72
CA THR A 239 -4.85 -6.93 9.53
C THR A 239 -6.29 -6.44 9.61
N GLY A 240 -6.67 -5.53 8.73
CA GLY A 240 -7.99 -4.90 8.75
C GLY A 240 -7.96 -3.59 9.54
N SER A 241 -7.99 -2.49 8.80
CA SER A 241 -7.86 -1.12 9.32
C SER A 241 -9.03 -0.28 8.85
N ALA A 242 -9.27 0.84 9.52
CA ALA A 242 -10.30 1.81 9.14
C ALA A 242 -9.74 3.23 9.16
N THR A 243 -10.07 4.02 8.15
CA THR A 243 -9.80 5.45 8.09
C THR A 243 -11.07 6.22 8.45
N ASP A 244 -11.01 6.99 9.52
CA ASP A 244 -12.06 7.89 9.99
C ASP A 244 -11.67 9.32 9.61
N LEU A 245 -12.38 9.91 8.65
CA LEU A 245 -12.14 11.26 8.16
C LEU A 245 -13.28 12.18 8.58
N THR A 246 -12.96 13.24 9.32
CA THR A 246 -13.90 14.32 9.65
C THR A 246 -13.42 15.61 9.00
N VAL A 247 -14.27 16.20 8.16
CA VAL A 247 -13.94 17.41 7.38
C VAL A 247 -15.02 18.48 7.51
N THR A 248 -14.59 19.72 7.40
CA THR A 248 -15.48 20.85 7.11
C THR A 248 -15.51 21.05 5.61
N VAL A 249 -16.69 21.07 5.01
CA VAL A 249 -16.90 21.25 3.57
C VAL A 249 -17.50 22.63 3.27
N SER A 250 -17.44 23.06 2.01
CA SER A 250 -17.78 24.42 1.59
C SER A 250 -19.28 24.74 1.67
N ARG A 251 -20.14 23.74 1.77
CA ARG A 251 -21.59 23.89 1.86
C ARG A 251 -22.21 22.88 2.83
N GLU A 252 -23.36 23.22 3.36
CA GLU A 252 -24.16 22.24 4.09
C GLU A 252 -24.57 21.08 3.19
N THR A 253 -24.64 19.90 3.75
CA THR A 253 -25.00 18.66 3.04
C THR A 253 -25.76 17.73 3.98
N THR A 254 -26.11 16.54 3.48
CA THR A 254 -26.83 15.50 4.22
C THR A 254 -26.10 14.15 4.13
N VAL A 255 -26.41 13.24 5.03
CA VAL A 255 -25.90 11.86 4.99
C VAL A 255 -26.24 11.20 3.64
N GLU A 256 -27.46 11.41 3.15
CA GLU A 256 -27.95 10.84 1.90
C GLU A 256 -27.16 11.35 0.69
N GLU A 257 -26.86 12.66 0.64
CA GLU A 257 -26.06 13.26 -0.43
C GLU A 257 -24.63 12.71 -0.43
N VAL A 258 -24.00 12.63 0.74
CA VAL A 258 -22.63 12.11 0.89
C VAL A 258 -22.56 10.64 0.46
N ASN A 259 -23.47 9.80 0.96
CA ASN A 259 -23.54 8.39 0.62
C ASN A 259 -23.81 8.18 -0.87
N ALA A 260 -24.71 8.96 -1.47
CA ALA A 260 -25.01 8.89 -2.90
C ALA A 260 -23.80 9.28 -3.77
N ALA A 261 -23.05 10.31 -3.38
CA ALA A 261 -21.84 10.72 -4.09
C ALA A 261 -20.77 9.61 -4.07
N LEU A 262 -20.52 9.02 -2.91
CA LEU A 262 -19.53 7.95 -2.77
C LEU A 262 -19.96 6.66 -3.47
N LYS A 263 -21.25 6.35 -3.48
CA LYS A 263 -21.80 5.21 -4.24
C LYS A 263 -21.59 5.39 -5.74
N ARG A 264 -21.94 6.55 -6.29
CA ARG A 264 -21.70 6.85 -7.72
C ARG A 264 -20.22 6.77 -8.07
N ALA A 265 -19.36 7.29 -7.20
CA ALA A 265 -17.92 7.27 -7.42
C ALA A 265 -17.35 5.84 -7.41
N ALA A 266 -17.82 4.98 -6.51
CA ALA A 266 -17.42 3.57 -6.45
C ALA A 266 -17.82 2.79 -7.73
N GLU A 267 -18.87 3.21 -8.39
CA GLU A 267 -19.37 2.62 -9.64
C GLU A 267 -18.76 3.27 -10.90
N SER A 268 -17.97 4.34 -10.74
CA SER A 268 -17.34 5.05 -11.86
C SER A 268 -16.17 4.26 -12.45
N GLU A 269 -15.91 4.45 -13.74
CA GLU A 269 -14.77 3.83 -14.43
C GLU A 269 -13.42 4.18 -13.78
N GLU A 270 -13.29 5.40 -13.24
CA GLU A 270 -12.06 5.89 -12.62
C GLU A 270 -11.74 5.19 -11.29
N LEU A 271 -12.77 4.89 -10.47
CA LEU A 271 -12.58 4.40 -9.10
C LEU A 271 -13.04 2.96 -8.89
N GLN A 272 -13.65 2.33 -9.88
CA GLN A 272 -14.09 0.94 -9.79
C GLN A 272 -12.92 0.00 -9.43
N GLY A 273 -13.12 -0.78 -8.38
CA GLY A 273 -12.10 -1.70 -7.84
C GLY A 273 -11.11 -1.05 -6.87
N PHE A 274 -10.97 0.28 -6.86
CA PHE A 274 -10.15 1.02 -5.90
C PHE A 274 -10.98 1.51 -4.72
N LEU A 275 -12.12 2.14 -5.00
CA LEU A 275 -13.14 2.50 -4.02
C LEU A 275 -14.34 1.56 -4.19
N THR A 276 -14.78 0.94 -3.12
CA THR A 276 -16.01 0.15 -3.07
C THR A 276 -16.97 0.72 -2.03
N TYR A 277 -18.21 0.30 -2.08
CA TYR A 277 -19.30 0.79 -1.23
C TYR A 277 -19.97 -0.37 -0.50
N THR A 278 -20.20 -0.20 0.80
CA THR A 278 -21.03 -1.14 1.57
C THR A 278 -22.09 -0.41 2.39
N ASP A 279 -23.23 -1.03 2.55
CA ASP A 279 -24.30 -0.67 3.50
C ASP A 279 -24.56 -1.78 4.52
N GLU A 280 -23.71 -2.81 4.52
CA GLU A 280 -23.78 -3.92 5.46
C GLU A 280 -23.03 -3.58 6.76
N PRO A 281 -23.48 -4.10 7.92
CA PRO A 281 -22.88 -3.84 9.22
C PRO A 281 -21.61 -4.69 9.43
N ILE A 282 -20.57 -4.41 8.68
CA ILE A 282 -19.30 -5.15 8.69
C ILE A 282 -18.36 -4.70 9.81
N VAL A 283 -17.39 -5.56 10.12
CA VAL A 283 -16.29 -5.31 11.04
C VAL A 283 -14.95 -5.65 10.37
N SER A 284 -13.83 -5.36 11.02
CA SER A 284 -12.50 -5.47 10.43
C SER A 284 -12.15 -6.87 9.87
N SER A 285 -12.68 -7.95 10.45
CA SER A 285 -12.41 -9.30 9.95
C SER A 285 -13.10 -9.60 8.60
N ASP A 286 -14.16 -8.85 8.27
CA ASP A 286 -14.94 -9.07 7.04
C ASP A 286 -14.21 -8.56 5.80
N ILE A 287 -13.27 -7.61 5.97
CA ILE A 287 -12.51 -7.03 4.85
C ILE A 287 -11.13 -7.68 4.67
N VAL A 288 -10.80 -8.68 5.45
CA VAL A 288 -9.54 -9.43 5.28
C VAL A 288 -9.53 -10.14 3.94
N GLY A 289 -8.51 -9.87 3.12
CA GLY A 289 -8.39 -10.41 1.76
C GLY A 289 -9.17 -9.63 0.71
N ASP A 290 -9.82 -8.51 1.06
CA ASP A 290 -10.42 -7.63 0.07
C ASP A 290 -9.34 -6.81 -0.66
N PRO A 291 -9.29 -6.82 -2.01
CA PRO A 291 -8.28 -6.11 -2.78
C PRO A 291 -8.54 -4.61 -2.94
N ALA A 292 -9.70 -4.09 -2.52
CA ALA A 292 -10.00 -2.66 -2.63
C ALA A 292 -9.06 -1.82 -1.77
N SER A 293 -8.74 -0.62 -2.24
CA SER A 293 -7.97 0.37 -1.47
C SER A 293 -8.80 0.98 -0.34
N SER A 294 -10.09 1.18 -0.59
CA SER A 294 -10.99 1.93 0.27
C SER A 294 -12.41 1.35 0.15
N ILE A 295 -12.92 0.78 1.23
CA ILE A 295 -14.26 0.19 1.31
C ILE A 295 -15.11 1.15 2.14
N PHE A 296 -15.82 2.04 1.46
CA PHE A 296 -16.65 3.06 2.11
C PHE A 296 -17.85 2.42 2.82
N ASP A 297 -17.99 2.71 4.10
CA ASP A 297 -19.07 2.22 4.95
C ASP A 297 -20.14 3.31 5.12
N SER A 298 -21.23 3.21 4.37
CA SER A 298 -22.31 4.19 4.37
C SER A 298 -23.08 4.26 5.68
N GLY A 299 -23.07 3.19 6.47
CA GLY A 299 -23.71 3.14 7.78
C GLY A 299 -23.05 4.00 8.85
N LEU A 300 -21.79 4.39 8.64
CA LEU A 300 -21.01 5.18 9.58
C LEU A 300 -20.94 6.68 9.23
N THR A 301 -21.53 7.10 8.12
CA THR A 301 -21.56 8.52 7.73
C THR A 301 -22.34 9.37 8.74
N LYS A 302 -21.77 10.50 9.15
CA LYS A 302 -22.42 11.51 10.00
C LYS A 302 -22.24 12.89 9.39
N VAL A 303 -23.28 13.71 9.50
CA VAL A 303 -23.27 15.08 9.02
C VAL A 303 -23.93 16.00 10.04
N ILE A 304 -23.29 17.13 10.32
CA ILE A 304 -23.83 18.23 11.13
C ILE A 304 -23.54 19.54 10.39
N GLY A 305 -24.56 20.11 9.72
CA GLY A 305 -24.37 21.29 8.88
C GLY A 305 -23.40 21.00 7.72
N ASN A 306 -22.24 21.65 7.75
CA ASN A 306 -21.14 21.42 6.79
C ASN A 306 -19.99 20.59 7.37
N GLN A 307 -20.18 19.97 8.51
CA GLN A 307 -19.20 19.01 9.06
C GLN A 307 -19.61 17.60 8.67
N VAL A 308 -18.72 16.92 7.95
CA VAL A 308 -18.92 15.57 7.39
C VAL A 308 -17.93 14.60 8.00
N LYS A 309 -18.41 13.46 8.48
CA LYS A 309 -17.61 12.33 8.94
C LYS A 309 -17.91 11.11 8.09
N VAL A 310 -16.85 10.55 7.49
CA VAL A 310 -16.91 9.33 6.66
C VAL A 310 -15.87 8.32 7.12
N VAL A 311 -16.18 7.05 6.97
CA VAL A 311 -15.30 5.94 7.35
C VAL A 311 -15.13 4.99 6.18
N SER A 312 -13.91 4.58 5.92
CA SER A 312 -13.57 3.52 4.96
C SER A 312 -12.70 2.46 5.61
N TRP A 313 -12.99 1.20 5.29
CA TRP A 313 -12.20 0.04 5.65
C TRP A 313 -11.14 -0.27 4.59
N TYR A 314 -10.05 -0.91 5.00
CA TYR A 314 -9.04 -1.42 4.08
C TYR A 314 -8.24 -2.57 4.70
N ASP A 315 -7.96 -3.60 3.92
CA ASP A 315 -6.92 -4.55 4.27
C ASP A 315 -5.58 -3.88 4.02
N ASN A 316 -4.92 -3.45 5.08
CA ASN A 316 -3.68 -2.67 5.00
C ASN A 316 -2.51 -3.43 4.39
N GLU A 317 -2.58 -4.76 4.28
CA GLU A 317 -1.59 -5.59 3.61
C GLU A 317 -2.05 -5.99 2.20
N TRP A 318 -3.22 -6.62 2.08
CA TRP A 318 -3.70 -7.16 0.82
C TRP A 318 -4.15 -6.09 -0.17
N GLY A 319 -4.97 -5.14 0.27
CA GLY A 319 -5.41 -4.03 -0.58
C GLY A 319 -4.24 -3.21 -1.11
N TYR A 320 -3.27 -2.90 -0.24
CA TYR A 320 -2.07 -2.19 -0.61
C TYR A 320 -1.20 -2.98 -1.62
N SER A 321 -1.02 -4.28 -1.39
CA SER A 321 -0.22 -5.14 -2.26
C SER A 321 -0.84 -5.27 -3.65
N ASN A 322 -2.17 -5.34 -3.74
CA ASN A 322 -2.88 -5.31 -5.03
C ASN A 322 -2.66 -3.99 -5.76
N ARG A 323 -2.71 -2.84 -5.07
CA ARG A 323 -2.40 -1.53 -5.69
C ARG A 323 -0.96 -1.44 -6.19
N LEU A 324 -0.04 -2.06 -5.48
CA LEU A 324 1.36 -2.11 -5.92
C LEU A 324 1.51 -2.94 -7.21
N VAL A 325 0.76 -4.02 -7.36
CA VAL A 325 0.70 -4.79 -8.62
C VAL A 325 0.12 -3.93 -9.75
N ASP A 326 -1.02 -3.26 -9.53
CA ASP A 326 -1.65 -2.40 -10.54
C ASP A 326 -0.72 -1.26 -10.98
N LEU A 327 -0.01 -0.65 -10.03
CA LEU A 327 1.00 0.38 -10.34
C LEU A 327 2.16 -0.21 -11.15
N THR A 328 2.59 -1.43 -10.82
CA THR A 328 3.63 -2.12 -11.58
C THR A 328 3.21 -2.37 -13.02
N GLU A 329 1.98 -2.86 -13.24
CA GLU A 329 1.43 -3.07 -14.58
C GLU A 329 1.28 -1.76 -15.37
N LEU A 330 0.84 -0.68 -14.72
CA LEU A 330 0.80 0.65 -15.33
C LEU A 330 2.18 1.09 -15.81
N VAL A 331 3.20 0.97 -14.96
CA VAL A 331 4.59 1.33 -15.30
C VAL A 331 5.10 0.41 -16.40
N ALA A 332 4.90 -0.89 -16.28
CA ALA A 332 5.31 -1.90 -17.26
C ALA A 332 4.72 -1.61 -18.66
N SER A 333 3.45 -1.25 -18.72
CA SER A 333 2.75 -0.96 -19.99
C SER A 333 3.35 0.22 -20.77
N LYS A 334 4.13 1.06 -20.11
CA LYS A 334 4.74 2.27 -20.68
C LYS A 334 6.27 2.18 -20.82
N LEU A 335 6.87 1.05 -20.51
CA LEU A 335 8.34 0.88 -20.59
C LEU A 335 8.89 0.90 -22.01
N GLY A 336 8.11 0.58 -23.02
CA GLY A 336 8.55 0.53 -24.42
C GLY A 336 9.12 -0.82 -24.82
#